data_b9cd093e6f3abb1eb43fea397338e45f
#
_entry.id   b9cd093e6f3abb1eb43fea397338e45f
#
_cell.length_a   1.000
_cell.length_b   1.000
_cell.length_c   1.000
_cell.angle_alpha   90.00
_cell.angle_beta   90.00
_cell.angle_gamma   90.00
#
_symmetry.space_group_name_H-M   'P 1'
#
loop_
_entity.id
_entity.type
_entity.pdbx_description
1 polymer ?
#
loop_
_entity_poly.entity_id
_entity_poly.type
_entity_poly.pdbx_seq_one_letter_code
_entity_poly.pdbx_strand_id
1 'polypeptide(L)'
;SLSGTPHTQVVLTTHSGVFVKKLNYDDLRLISEDGQGEKSVSPIQRGLLVYPSMNEVNYTAFGEITEEYHDELYGFIYGKGWMSEYESGKPQRTYNQLKPDGTIAVKSHTLTHYIRDVQHHPGNGNNPKYTDIELAQSIADMRTFIASKIR
;
A
#
# COMPACT_ATOMS: atom_id res chain seq x y z
N SER A 1 10.23 -35.86 -35.55
CA SER A 1 10.02 -36.31 -34.16
C SER A 1 10.19 -35.10 -33.24
N LEU A 2 9.09 -34.61 -32.72
CA LEU A 2 9.11 -33.58 -31.65
C LEU A 2 9.52 -34.28 -30.35
N SER A 3 10.75 -34.13 -29.96
CA SER A 3 11.22 -34.48 -28.62
C SER A 3 10.52 -33.52 -27.63
N GLY A 4 9.47 -34.00 -26.98
CA GLY A 4 8.79 -33.23 -25.94
C GLY A 4 9.76 -32.99 -24.80
N THR A 5 10.18 -31.75 -24.59
CA THR A 5 10.79 -31.35 -23.32
C THR A 5 9.79 -31.58 -22.23
N PRO A 6 10.16 -32.28 -21.15
CA PRO A 6 9.26 -32.49 -20.03
C PRO A 6 8.85 -31.11 -19.47
N HIS A 7 7.55 -30.83 -19.48
CA HIS A 7 7.03 -29.62 -18.83
C HIS A 7 7.15 -29.79 -17.32
N THR A 8 8.11 -29.08 -16.73
CA THR A 8 8.27 -29.03 -15.28
C THR A 8 7.44 -27.89 -14.74
N GLN A 9 6.49 -28.18 -13.86
CA GLN A 9 5.77 -27.18 -13.08
C GLN A 9 6.43 -27.08 -11.70
N VAL A 10 6.75 -25.85 -11.30
CA VAL A 10 7.26 -25.56 -9.95
C VAL A 10 6.20 -24.78 -9.21
N VAL A 11 5.78 -25.28 -8.05
CA VAL A 11 4.88 -24.56 -7.13
C VAL A 11 5.68 -24.19 -5.89
N LEU A 12 5.68 -22.93 -5.53
CA LEU A 12 6.37 -22.39 -4.37
C LEU A 12 5.37 -21.67 -3.47
N THR A 13 5.40 -21.97 -2.18
CA THR A 13 4.67 -21.20 -1.16
C THR A 13 5.64 -20.23 -0.49
N THR A 14 5.23 -18.97 -0.32
CA THR A 14 6.09 -17.94 0.26
C THR A 14 5.26 -16.83 0.91
N HIS A 15 5.81 -16.22 1.96
CA HIS A 15 5.39 -14.93 2.51
C HIS A 15 6.50 -13.87 2.36
N SER A 16 7.47 -14.12 1.50
CA SER A 16 8.53 -13.16 1.25
C SER A 16 8.10 -12.11 0.23
N GLY A 17 7.92 -10.85 0.67
CA GLY A 17 7.59 -9.72 -0.20
C GLY A 17 8.62 -9.48 -1.30
N VAL A 18 9.89 -9.77 -1.02
CA VAL A 18 10.97 -9.68 -2.01
C VAL A 18 10.77 -10.68 -3.14
N PHE A 19 10.26 -11.87 -2.82
CA PHE A 19 9.99 -12.91 -3.80
C PHE A 19 8.75 -12.56 -4.64
N VAL A 20 7.68 -12.12 -3.98
CA VAL A 20 6.42 -11.74 -4.65
C VAL A 20 6.64 -10.62 -5.67
N LYS A 21 7.47 -9.61 -5.35
CA LYS A 21 7.80 -8.51 -6.27
C LYS A 21 8.49 -8.93 -7.57
N LYS A 22 9.06 -10.13 -7.64
CA LYS A 22 9.73 -10.67 -8.83
C LYS A 22 8.82 -11.52 -9.72
N LEU A 23 7.61 -11.79 -9.26
CA LEU A 23 6.63 -12.62 -9.98
C LEU A 23 5.64 -11.72 -10.73
N ASN A 24 4.95 -12.31 -11.71
CA ASN A 24 3.80 -11.64 -12.31
C ASN A 24 2.53 -11.99 -11.52
N TYR A 25 1.52 -11.12 -11.56
CA TYR A 25 0.22 -11.41 -10.93
C TYR A 25 -0.40 -12.72 -11.42
N ASP A 26 -0.21 -13.05 -12.70
CA ASP A 26 -0.77 -14.27 -13.32
C ASP A 26 -0.13 -15.56 -12.76
N ASP A 27 1.09 -15.46 -12.20
CA ASP A 27 1.80 -16.58 -11.58
C ASP A 27 1.41 -16.78 -10.11
N LEU A 28 0.72 -15.80 -9.52
CA LEU A 28 0.35 -15.81 -8.10
C LEU A 28 -0.99 -16.50 -7.88
N ARG A 29 -1.05 -17.27 -6.80
CA ARG A 29 -2.27 -17.88 -6.29
C ARG A 29 -2.37 -17.59 -4.80
N LEU A 30 -3.56 -17.21 -4.37
CA LEU A 30 -3.90 -17.04 -2.98
C LEU A 30 -4.43 -18.35 -2.43
N ILE A 31 -3.86 -18.79 -1.32
CA ILE A 31 -4.42 -19.87 -0.50
C ILE A 31 -5.14 -19.21 0.67
N SER A 32 -6.43 -19.38 0.75
CA SER A 32 -7.26 -18.91 1.86
C SER A 32 -7.93 -20.08 2.57
N GLU A 33 -8.20 -19.91 3.86
CA GLU A 33 -8.92 -20.85 4.68
C GLU A 33 -10.19 -20.18 5.18
N ASP A 34 -11.32 -20.85 5.05
CA ASP A 34 -12.59 -20.34 5.56
C ASP A 34 -12.75 -20.60 7.07
N GLY A 35 -13.84 -20.07 7.66
CA GLY A 35 -14.13 -20.28 9.10
C GLY A 35 -14.43 -21.73 9.50
N GLN A 36 -14.45 -22.66 8.56
CA GLN A 36 -14.65 -24.11 8.77
C GLN A 36 -13.37 -24.92 8.55
N GLY A 37 -12.26 -24.25 8.19
CA GLY A 37 -10.97 -24.88 7.95
C GLY A 37 -10.79 -25.41 6.51
N GLU A 38 -11.75 -25.16 5.61
CA GLU A 38 -11.60 -25.52 4.21
C GLU A 38 -10.67 -24.55 3.47
N LYS A 39 -9.73 -25.12 2.73
CA LYS A 39 -8.74 -24.35 1.97
C LYS A 39 -9.14 -24.21 0.53
N SER A 40 -9.07 -22.98 0.02
CA SER A 40 -9.31 -22.68 -1.39
C SER A 40 -8.08 -22.04 -2.02
N VAL A 41 -7.93 -22.24 -3.34
CA VAL A 41 -6.86 -21.63 -4.14
C VAL A 41 -7.51 -20.77 -5.20
N SER A 42 -7.21 -19.47 -5.20
CA SER A 42 -7.75 -18.54 -6.18
C SER A 42 -6.64 -17.71 -6.84
N PRO A 43 -6.83 -17.25 -8.09
CA PRO A 43 -5.92 -16.29 -8.70
C PRO A 43 -5.99 -14.96 -7.94
N ILE A 44 -4.85 -14.28 -7.83
CA ILE A 44 -4.81 -12.92 -7.30
C ILE A 44 -5.23 -11.96 -8.40
N GLN A 45 -6.15 -11.06 -8.10
CA GLN A 45 -6.52 -10.00 -9.01
C GLN A 45 -5.36 -9.01 -9.18
N ARG A 46 -5.16 -8.55 -10.41
CA ARG A 46 -4.14 -7.55 -10.72
C ARG A 46 -4.33 -6.30 -9.86
N GLY A 47 -3.29 -5.91 -9.14
CA GLY A 47 -3.29 -4.73 -8.30
C GLY A 47 -3.18 -3.42 -9.09
N LEU A 48 -3.08 -2.30 -8.35
CA LEU A 48 -2.89 -0.97 -8.92
C LEU A 48 -1.42 -0.66 -9.22
N LEU A 49 -0.51 -1.27 -8.45
CA LEU A 49 0.92 -1.05 -8.63
C LEU A 49 1.44 -1.82 -9.84
N VAL A 50 2.53 -1.34 -10.42
CA VAL A 50 3.14 -1.94 -11.62
C VAL A 50 3.63 -3.37 -11.37
N TYR A 51 3.95 -3.69 -10.13
CA TYR A 51 4.41 -4.99 -9.68
C TYR A 51 3.63 -5.41 -8.42
N PRO A 52 3.42 -6.71 -8.19
CA PRO A 52 2.79 -7.16 -6.96
C PRO A 52 3.70 -6.86 -5.76
N SER A 53 3.13 -6.24 -4.72
CA SER A 53 3.77 -6.15 -3.41
C SER A 53 3.01 -7.00 -2.41
N MET A 54 3.67 -7.41 -1.30
CA MET A 54 2.97 -8.12 -0.24
C MET A 54 1.86 -7.27 0.36
N ASN A 55 2.10 -5.96 0.53
CA ASN A 55 1.11 -5.06 1.09
C ASN A 55 -0.13 -4.97 0.20
N GLU A 56 0.06 -4.84 -1.13
CA GLU A 56 -1.06 -4.80 -2.06
C GLU A 56 -1.80 -6.14 -2.15
N VAL A 57 -1.07 -7.25 -2.12
CA VAL A 57 -1.65 -8.60 -2.06
C VAL A 57 -2.47 -8.77 -0.79
N ASN A 58 -1.93 -8.43 0.37
CA ASN A 58 -2.61 -8.52 1.66
C ASN A 58 -3.85 -7.63 1.72
N TYR A 59 -3.74 -6.39 1.22
CA TYR A 59 -4.91 -5.51 1.12
C TYR A 59 -5.99 -6.08 0.21
N THR A 60 -5.63 -6.58 -0.97
CA THR A 60 -6.58 -7.07 -1.97
C THR A 60 -7.22 -8.38 -1.55
N ALA A 61 -6.45 -9.27 -0.91
CA ALA A 61 -6.89 -10.62 -0.55
C ALA A 61 -7.59 -10.66 0.82
N PHE A 62 -7.11 -9.88 1.79
CA PHE A 62 -7.52 -9.98 3.18
C PHE A 62 -8.10 -8.68 3.74
N GLY A 63 -8.08 -7.59 2.99
CA GLY A 63 -8.51 -6.28 3.48
C GLY A 63 -7.60 -5.68 4.54
N GLU A 64 -6.34 -6.12 4.61
CA GLU A 64 -5.39 -5.62 5.61
C GLU A 64 -5.05 -4.14 5.37
N ILE A 65 -5.29 -3.33 6.39
CA ILE A 65 -4.99 -1.90 6.42
C ILE A 65 -3.69 -1.72 7.21
N THR A 66 -2.60 -1.35 6.51
CA THR A 66 -1.28 -1.21 7.15
C THR A 66 -0.61 0.12 6.83
N GLU A 67 0.24 0.58 7.74
CA GLU A 67 1.07 1.76 7.57
C GLU A 67 2.04 1.59 6.38
N GLU A 68 2.59 0.39 6.21
CA GLU A 68 3.50 0.05 5.12
C GLU A 68 2.81 0.15 3.75
N TYR A 69 1.55 -0.25 3.66
CA TYR A 69 0.81 -0.10 2.41
C TYR A 69 0.48 1.36 2.10
N HIS A 70 0.15 2.13 3.13
CA HIS A 70 -0.03 3.58 3.00
C HIS A 70 1.22 4.24 2.43
N ASP A 71 2.40 3.94 3.00
CA ASP A 71 3.69 4.47 2.54
C ASP A 71 4.02 4.04 1.10
N GLU A 72 3.70 2.81 0.73
CA GLU A 72 3.94 2.30 -0.62
C GLU A 72 3.10 3.06 -1.66
N LEU A 73 1.82 3.30 -1.38
CA LEU A 73 0.94 4.09 -2.25
C LEU A 73 1.37 5.56 -2.32
N TYR A 74 1.72 6.15 -1.17
CA TYR A 74 2.25 7.51 -1.11
C TYR A 74 3.52 7.64 -1.98
N GLY A 75 4.46 6.73 -1.80
CA GLY A 75 5.71 6.68 -2.56
C GLY A 75 5.47 6.52 -4.07
N PHE A 76 4.46 5.74 -4.47
CA PHE A 76 4.08 5.58 -5.87
C PHE A 76 3.55 6.88 -6.47
N ILE A 77 2.61 7.56 -5.80
CA ILE A 77 2.05 8.86 -6.23
C ILE A 77 3.17 9.91 -6.31
N TYR A 78 4.02 9.96 -5.29
CA TYR A 78 5.16 10.90 -5.22
C TYR A 78 6.15 10.65 -6.36
N GLY A 79 6.54 9.41 -6.58
CA GLY A 79 7.49 9.00 -7.62
C GLY A 79 6.99 9.26 -9.05
N LYS A 80 5.66 9.31 -9.24
CA LYS A 80 5.02 9.71 -10.51
C LYS A 80 4.88 11.23 -10.67
N GLY A 81 5.22 12.02 -9.65
CA GLY A 81 5.03 13.48 -9.68
C GLY A 81 3.56 13.92 -9.56
N TRP A 82 2.66 13.05 -9.08
CA TRP A 82 1.22 13.32 -9.04
C TRP A 82 0.74 13.89 -7.70
N MET A 83 1.63 14.10 -6.74
CA MET A 83 1.24 14.47 -5.37
C MET A 83 0.45 15.79 -5.33
N SER A 84 0.90 16.82 -6.05
CA SER A 84 0.22 18.12 -6.09
C SER A 84 -1.21 18.02 -6.61
N GLU A 85 -1.44 17.17 -7.63
CA GLU A 85 -2.77 16.92 -8.18
C GLU A 85 -3.63 16.09 -7.20
N TYR A 86 -3.04 15.07 -6.59
CA TYR A 86 -3.71 14.22 -5.60
C TYR A 86 -4.22 15.03 -4.39
N GLU A 87 -3.43 15.98 -3.92
CA GLU A 87 -3.75 16.79 -2.74
C GLU A 87 -4.67 17.99 -3.06
N SER A 88 -4.82 18.32 -4.34
CA SER A 88 -5.61 19.48 -4.78
C SER A 88 -7.08 19.38 -4.34
N GLY A 89 -7.56 20.43 -3.67
CA GLY A 89 -8.94 20.52 -3.20
C GLY A 89 -9.30 19.63 -2.00
N LYS A 90 -8.36 18.87 -1.46
CA LYS A 90 -8.61 18.04 -0.27
C LYS A 90 -8.64 18.86 1.02
N PRO A 91 -9.45 18.46 2.00
CA PRO A 91 -9.45 19.07 3.32
C PRO A 91 -8.05 19.06 3.96
N GLN A 92 -7.74 20.12 4.66
CA GLN A 92 -6.48 20.31 5.34
C GLN A 92 -6.64 20.19 6.85
N ARG A 93 -5.61 19.69 7.53
CA ARG A 93 -5.50 19.63 8.99
C ARG A 93 -4.16 20.18 9.47
N THR A 94 -4.13 20.66 10.69
CA THR A 94 -2.92 21.19 11.31
C THR A 94 -1.91 20.09 11.60
N TYR A 95 -0.65 20.32 11.25
CA TYR A 95 0.50 19.52 11.64
C TYR A 95 1.55 20.41 12.32
N ASN A 96 1.96 20.05 13.53
CA ASN A 96 2.95 20.75 14.32
C ASN A 96 4.32 20.11 14.10
N GLN A 97 5.11 20.67 13.19
CA GLN A 97 6.45 20.17 12.89
C GLN A 97 7.43 20.60 13.96
N LEU A 98 8.03 19.63 14.64
CA LEU A 98 9.16 19.89 15.55
C LEU A 98 10.43 20.12 14.71
N LYS A 99 11.06 21.28 14.88
CA LYS A 99 12.31 21.62 14.21
C LYS A 99 13.51 21.16 15.02
N PRO A 100 14.72 21.06 14.42
CA PRO A 100 15.94 20.66 15.13
C PRO A 100 16.32 21.58 16.28
N ASP A 101 15.92 22.85 16.22
CA ASP A 101 16.16 23.85 17.29
C ASP A 101 15.14 23.76 18.45
N GLY A 102 14.23 22.78 18.40
CA GLY A 102 13.18 22.59 19.40
C GLY A 102 11.94 23.46 19.20
N THR A 103 11.92 24.36 18.23
CA THR A 103 10.74 25.19 17.93
C THR A 103 9.70 24.40 17.13
N ILE A 104 8.44 24.87 17.17
CA ILE A 104 7.34 24.25 16.42
C ILE A 104 6.96 25.15 15.25
N ALA A 105 6.92 24.56 14.05
CA ALA A 105 6.33 25.18 12.87
C ALA A 105 4.96 24.57 12.60
N VAL A 106 3.94 25.41 12.54
CA VAL A 106 2.58 24.99 12.19
C VAL A 106 2.47 24.88 10.67
N LYS A 107 2.06 23.70 10.18
CA LYS A 107 1.82 23.42 8.77
C LYS A 107 0.39 22.98 8.53
N SER A 108 -0.04 23.05 7.29
CA SER A 108 -1.32 22.54 6.83
C SER A 108 -1.08 21.34 5.92
N HIS A 109 -1.67 20.21 6.22
CA HIS A 109 -1.48 18.93 5.51
C HIS A 109 -2.82 18.30 5.16
N THR A 110 -2.90 17.64 4.01
CA THR A 110 -3.98 16.69 3.75
C THR A 110 -3.92 15.54 4.74
N LEU A 111 -4.98 14.77 4.88
CA LEU A 111 -4.99 13.58 5.74
C LEU A 111 -3.83 12.62 5.40
N THR A 112 -3.61 12.36 4.13
CA THR A 112 -2.55 11.47 3.64
C THR A 112 -1.16 11.96 4.01
N HIS A 113 -0.88 13.25 3.80
CA HIS A 113 0.40 13.84 4.18
C HIS A 113 0.61 13.86 5.70
N TYR A 114 -0.46 14.15 6.44
CA TYR A 114 -0.44 14.10 7.90
C TYR A 114 -0.09 12.72 8.43
N ILE A 115 -0.75 11.67 7.93
CA ILE A 115 -0.48 10.28 8.33
C ILE A 115 0.98 9.96 8.07
N ARG A 116 1.48 10.23 6.87
CA ARG A 116 2.87 10.00 6.51
C ARG A 116 3.85 10.69 7.47
N ASP A 117 3.64 11.97 7.74
CA ASP A 117 4.55 12.72 8.61
C ASP A 117 4.51 12.27 10.07
N VAL A 118 3.34 11.83 10.57
CA VAL A 118 3.23 11.22 11.92
C VAL A 118 3.96 9.88 11.98
N GLN A 119 3.88 9.06 10.95
CA GLN A 119 4.60 7.77 10.87
C GLN A 119 6.12 7.95 10.84
N HIS A 120 6.59 8.88 10.01
CA HIS A 120 8.03 9.08 9.78
C HIS A 120 8.71 9.91 10.86
N HIS A 121 7.94 10.59 11.71
CA HIS A 121 8.46 11.39 12.81
C HIS A 121 7.89 10.96 14.18
N PRO A 122 8.08 9.69 14.60
CA PRO A 122 7.47 9.16 15.83
C PRO A 122 7.95 9.88 17.10
N GLY A 123 9.10 10.58 17.06
CA GLY A 123 9.59 11.41 18.14
C GLY A 123 8.88 12.77 18.28
N ASN A 124 8.04 13.14 17.32
CA ASN A 124 7.26 14.38 17.35
C ASN A 124 5.91 14.18 18.04
N GLY A 125 5.89 14.19 19.36
CA GLY A 125 4.68 14.03 20.17
C GLY A 125 3.67 15.20 20.13
N ASN A 126 3.88 16.21 19.29
CA ASN A 126 3.01 17.39 19.19
C ASN A 126 1.78 17.19 18.30
N ASN A 127 1.62 15.99 17.74
CA ASN A 127 0.50 15.65 16.86
C ASN A 127 -0.22 14.40 17.38
N PRO A 128 -1.56 14.42 17.49
CA PRO A 128 -2.29 13.19 17.83
C PRO A 128 -2.08 12.12 16.76
N LYS A 129 -2.00 10.86 17.18
CA LYS A 129 -1.97 9.75 16.23
C LYS A 129 -3.31 9.69 15.48
N TYR A 130 -3.23 9.39 14.19
CA TYR A 130 -4.43 9.13 13.38
C TYR A 130 -5.09 7.80 13.80
N THR A 131 -6.35 7.66 13.48
CA THR A 131 -7.14 6.45 13.75
C THR A 131 -7.01 5.44 12.60
N ASP A 132 -7.35 4.18 12.86
CA ASP A 132 -7.40 3.13 11.83
C ASP A 132 -8.40 3.48 10.71
N ILE A 133 -9.50 4.19 11.05
CA ILE A 133 -10.48 4.68 10.07
C ILE A 133 -9.85 5.73 9.15
N GLU A 134 -9.06 6.65 9.69
CA GLU A 134 -8.35 7.66 8.90
C GLU A 134 -7.28 7.03 8.01
N LEU A 135 -6.57 6.02 8.50
CA LEU A 135 -5.61 5.26 7.70
C LEU A 135 -6.30 4.55 6.53
N ALA A 136 -7.39 3.84 6.82
CA ALA A 136 -8.20 3.16 5.79
C ALA A 136 -8.74 4.14 4.74
N GLN A 137 -9.25 5.28 5.16
CA GLN A 137 -9.75 6.34 4.27
C GLN A 137 -8.63 6.86 3.35
N SER A 138 -7.46 7.14 3.91
CA SER A 138 -6.32 7.63 3.13
C SER A 138 -5.84 6.61 2.09
N ILE A 139 -5.76 5.33 2.46
CA ILE A 139 -5.44 4.23 1.53
C ILE A 139 -6.48 4.15 0.41
N ALA A 140 -7.77 4.18 0.73
CA ALA A 140 -8.85 4.12 -0.26
C ALA A 140 -8.82 5.31 -1.24
N ASP A 141 -8.56 6.52 -0.73
CA ASP A 141 -8.43 7.73 -1.54
C ASP A 141 -7.23 7.64 -2.51
N MET A 142 -6.07 7.19 -2.02
CA MET A 142 -4.88 7.00 -2.88
C MET A 142 -5.13 5.95 -3.95
N ARG A 143 -5.73 4.83 -3.59
CA ARG A 143 -6.08 3.77 -4.55
C ARG A 143 -7.03 4.25 -5.63
N THR A 144 -8.07 5.00 -5.25
CA THR A 144 -9.04 5.58 -6.20
C THR A 144 -8.35 6.54 -7.16
N PHE A 145 -7.48 7.39 -6.65
CA PHE A 145 -6.71 8.33 -7.47
C PHE A 145 -5.78 7.59 -8.44
N ILE A 146 -4.98 6.63 -7.95
CA ILE A 146 -4.09 5.83 -8.80
C ILE A 146 -4.89 5.10 -9.89
N ALA A 147 -6.01 4.48 -9.55
CA ALA A 147 -6.86 3.78 -10.51
C ALA A 147 -7.39 4.71 -11.61
N SER A 148 -7.62 5.99 -11.32
CA SER A 148 -8.03 6.99 -12.31
C SER A 148 -6.93 7.37 -13.30
N LYS A 149 -5.65 7.17 -12.92
CA LYS A 149 -4.47 7.55 -13.72
C LYS A 149 -3.93 6.44 -14.63
N ILE A 150 -4.20 5.18 -14.29
CA ILE A 150 -3.63 4.01 -14.99
C ILE A 150 -4.65 3.31 -15.91
N ARG A 151 -5.79 3.92 -16.12
CA ARG A 151 -6.82 3.45 -17.07
C ARG A 151 -6.50 3.81 -18.50
#